data_4052d226b80ad97083546d2b5d8c2d6d
#
_entry.id   4052d226b80ad97083546d2b5d8c2d6d
#
_cell.length_a   1.000
_cell.length_b   1.000
_cell.length_c   1.000
_cell.angle_alpha   90.00
_cell.angle_beta   90.00
_cell.angle_gamma   90.00
#
_symmetry.space_group_name_H-M   'P 1'
#
loop_
_entity.id
_entity.type
_entity.pdbx_description
1 polymer ?
#
loop_
_entity_poly.entity_id
_entity_poly.type
_entity_poly.pdbx_seq_one_letter_code
_entity_poly.pdbx_strand_id
1 'polypeptide(L)'
;PLDERNCNPVACPYAKGHFDRINDAVYDIITSQMVIVRDNVMEYANRHKVCPFEMSLDVSYWCDGIICDYNYVFDPDASLKRYFGNGAKGDYVFLVDEAHNLVDRAREMYSAVLKKEDFLAAKKLVKEMDKRLAGALDRCNRQLLEYKRQCDTFMVVSGLGTFPASLERVMGLMQKFMERHKGEPVTNELLEFFFAVRHFLNMYD
;
A
#
# COMPACT_ATOMS: atom_id res chain seq x y z
N PRO A 1 -14.58 9.98 2.41
CA PRO A 1 -13.74 8.90 1.93
C PRO A 1 -14.50 8.20 0.82
N LEU A 2 -13.87 8.02 -0.34
CA LEU A 2 -14.41 7.17 -1.38
C LEU A 2 -14.13 5.74 -0.93
N ASP A 3 -15.17 4.96 -0.70
CA ASP A 3 -15.05 3.56 -0.26
C ASP A 3 -14.39 2.68 -1.34
N GLU A 4 -14.43 3.12 -2.60
CA GLU A 4 -13.68 2.53 -3.71
C GLU A 4 -12.83 3.58 -4.42
N ARG A 5 -11.51 3.37 -4.43
CA ARG A 5 -10.57 4.25 -5.15
C ARG A 5 -10.58 3.91 -6.64
N ASN A 6 -11.45 4.55 -7.37
CA ASN A 6 -11.51 4.44 -8.83
C ASN A 6 -10.95 5.72 -9.48
N CYS A 7 -9.61 5.86 -9.41
CA CYS A 7 -8.89 7.05 -9.86
C CYS A 7 -8.68 7.06 -11.39
N ASN A 8 -9.77 7.08 -12.14
CA ASN A 8 -9.70 7.21 -13.59
C ASN A 8 -10.62 8.34 -14.08
N PRO A 9 -10.35 8.93 -15.27
CA PRO A 9 -11.10 10.07 -15.79
C PRO A 9 -12.60 9.81 -16.08
N VAL A 10 -13.01 8.54 -16.13
CA VAL A 10 -14.41 8.15 -16.37
C VAL A 10 -15.19 8.12 -15.06
N ALA A 11 -14.58 7.53 -14.01
CA ALA A 11 -15.27 7.30 -12.74
C ALA A 11 -15.08 8.44 -11.74
N CYS A 12 -13.95 9.17 -11.82
CA CYS A 12 -13.63 10.25 -10.89
C CYS A 12 -13.63 11.63 -11.58
N PRO A 13 -14.53 12.55 -11.18
CA PRO A 13 -14.60 13.88 -11.78
C PRO A 13 -13.36 14.73 -11.54
N TYR A 14 -12.58 14.44 -10.51
CA TYR A 14 -11.34 15.11 -10.18
C TYR A 14 -10.13 14.59 -10.95
N ALA A 15 -10.18 13.36 -11.47
CA ALA A 15 -9.09 12.80 -12.25
C ALA A 15 -9.04 13.35 -13.68
N LYS A 16 -10.19 13.69 -14.26
CA LYS A 16 -10.26 14.26 -15.61
C LYS A 16 -9.69 15.67 -15.63
N GLY A 17 -8.58 15.86 -16.34
CA GLY A 17 -7.91 17.16 -16.47
C GLY A 17 -7.25 17.66 -15.17
N HIS A 18 -6.93 16.78 -14.25
CA HIS A 18 -6.24 17.10 -12.99
C HIS A 18 -4.92 17.83 -13.27
N PHE A 19 -4.08 17.25 -14.13
CA PHE A 19 -2.76 17.79 -14.43
C PHE A 19 -2.79 19.16 -15.13
N ASP A 20 -3.88 19.50 -15.80
CA ASP A 20 -4.04 20.81 -16.45
C ASP A 20 -4.34 21.93 -15.45
N ARG A 21 -4.88 21.59 -14.26
CA ARG A 21 -5.41 22.54 -13.28
C ARG A 21 -4.70 22.54 -11.93
N ILE A 22 -3.90 21.52 -11.66
CA ILE A 22 -3.30 21.36 -10.33
C ILE A 22 -2.35 22.51 -9.97
N ASN A 23 -1.58 23.02 -10.92
CA ASN A 23 -0.66 24.11 -10.66
C ASN A 23 -1.40 25.41 -10.25
N ASP A 24 -2.51 25.72 -10.92
CA ASP A 24 -3.33 26.88 -10.57
C ASP A 24 -3.99 26.70 -9.20
N ALA A 25 -4.43 25.48 -8.88
CA ALA A 25 -5.01 25.17 -7.57
C ALA A 25 -3.99 25.30 -6.44
N VAL A 26 -2.78 24.79 -6.64
CA VAL A 26 -1.68 24.89 -5.67
C VAL A 26 -1.31 26.37 -5.49
N TYR A 27 -1.13 27.12 -6.57
CA TYR A 27 -0.81 28.54 -6.49
C TYR A 27 -1.88 29.35 -5.74
N ASP A 28 -3.16 29.09 -6.03
CA ASP A 28 -4.28 29.79 -5.39
C ASP A 28 -4.30 29.55 -3.87
N ILE A 29 -4.14 28.32 -3.41
CA ILE A 29 -4.18 28.00 -1.98
C ILE A 29 -2.94 28.55 -1.24
N ILE A 30 -1.72 28.38 -1.77
CA ILE A 30 -0.49 28.83 -1.08
C ILE A 30 -0.36 30.34 -1.00
N THR A 31 -0.96 31.06 -1.94
CA THR A 31 -0.96 32.54 -1.93
C THR A 31 -2.09 33.11 -1.08
N SER A 32 -3.13 32.33 -0.80
CA SER A 32 -4.32 32.78 -0.08
C SER A 32 -4.36 32.33 1.39
N GLN A 33 -3.63 31.27 1.74
CA GLN A 33 -3.69 30.65 3.07
C GLN A 33 -2.29 30.52 3.69
N MET A 34 -2.13 31.03 4.91
CA MET A 34 -0.91 30.83 5.70
C MET A 34 -0.89 29.48 6.43
N VAL A 35 -2.07 29.00 6.85
CA VAL A 35 -2.27 27.70 7.49
C VAL A 35 -3.24 26.92 6.64
N ILE A 36 -2.79 25.80 6.11
CA ILE A 36 -3.56 24.97 5.19
C ILE A 36 -4.02 23.73 5.93
N VAL A 37 -5.33 23.61 6.14
CA VAL A 37 -5.97 22.46 6.77
C VAL A 37 -6.85 21.72 5.77
N ARG A 38 -7.35 20.56 6.18
CA ARG A 38 -8.18 19.68 5.33
C ARG A 38 -9.32 20.43 4.64
N ASP A 39 -10.01 21.29 5.37
CA ASP A 39 -11.19 22.02 4.84
C ASP A 39 -10.78 23.00 3.74
N ASN A 40 -9.66 23.70 3.90
CA ASN A 40 -9.10 24.55 2.84
C ASN A 40 -8.76 23.70 1.61
N VAL A 41 -8.04 22.58 1.78
CA VAL A 41 -7.70 21.70 0.66
C VAL A 41 -8.96 21.21 -0.06
N MET A 42 -10.00 20.82 0.66
CA MET A 42 -11.27 20.38 0.07
C MET A 42 -11.97 21.51 -0.68
N GLU A 43 -12.00 22.72 -0.15
CA GLU A 43 -12.60 23.89 -0.80
C GLU A 43 -11.91 24.22 -2.12
N TYR A 44 -10.57 24.37 -2.09
CA TYR A 44 -9.79 24.72 -3.28
C TYR A 44 -9.78 23.59 -4.32
N ALA A 45 -9.69 22.33 -3.88
CA ALA A 45 -9.79 21.19 -4.76
C ALA A 45 -11.15 21.12 -5.48
N ASN A 46 -12.24 21.43 -4.79
CA ASN A 46 -13.58 21.51 -5.37
C ASN A 46 -13.71 22.69 -6.36
N ARG A 47 -13.12 23.85 -6.03
CA ARG A 47 -13.11 25.05 -6.88
C ARG A 47 -12.42 24.79 -8.21
N HIS A 48 -11.24 24.15 -8.15
CA HIS A 48 -10.41 23.86 -9.31
C HIS A 48 -10.70 22.50 -9.97
N LYS A 49 -11.60 21.68 -9.39
CA LYS A 49 -11.90 20.32 -9.87
C LYS A 49 -10.65 19.43 -9.97
N VAL A 50 -9.81 19.44 -8.94
CA VAL A 50 -8.61 18.63 -8.79
C VAL A 50 -8.77 17.64 -7.64
N CYS A 51 -7.98 16.55 -7.65
CA CYS A 51 -8.01 15.57 -6.56
C CYS A 51 -7.50 16.22 -5.26
N PRO A 52 -8.29 16.25 -4.18
CA PRO A 52 -7.86 16.86 -2.93
C PRO A 52 -6.69 16.12 -2.27
N PHE A 53 -6.59 14.81 -2.46
CA PHE A 53 -5.48 14.01 -1.96
C PHE A 53 -4.17 14.38 -2.66
N GLU A 54 -4.12 14.33 -3.99
CA GLU A 54 -2.92 14.69 -4.75
C GLU A 54 -2.56 16.17 -4.54
N MET A 55 -3.55 17.05 -4.50
CA MET A 55 -3.35 18.47 -4.22
C MET A 55 -2.71 18.68 -2.84
N SER A 56 -3.13 17.97 -1.81
CA SER A 56 -2.53 18.08 -0.47
C SER A 56 -1.05 17.70 -0.47
N LEU A 57 -0.70 16.68 -1.25
CA LEU A 57 0.68 16.24 -1.41
C LEU A 57 1.52 17.27 -2.21
N ASP A 58 0.97 17.89 -3.24
CA ASP A 58 1.67 18.89 -4.04
C ASP A 58 1.85 20.19 -3.25
N VAL A 59 0.84 20.62 -2.49
CA VAL A 59 0.90 21.78 -1.58
C VAL A 59 2.00 21.58 -0.53
N SER A 60 2.19 20.37 -0.03
CA SER A 60 3.17 20.09 1.01
C SER A 60 4.62 20.47 0.63
N TYR A 61 4.97 20.49 -0.67
CA TYR A 61 6.29 20.95 -1.12
C TYR A 61 6.56 22.45 -0.88
N TRP A 62 5.51 23.22 -0.67
CA TRP A 62 5.57 24.67 -0.49
C TRP A 62 5.39 25.10 0.96
N CYS A 63 5.29 24.14 1.88
CA CYS A 63 5.09 24.38 3.31
C CYS A 63 6.41 24.28 4.07
N ASP A 64 6.64 25.23 5.00
CA ASP A 64 7.76 25.20 5.92
C ASP A 64 7.62 24.13 7.01
N GLY A 65 6.38 23.77 7.35
CA GLY A 65 6.05 22.74 8.34
C GLY A 65 4.86 21.90 7.90
N ILE A 66 4.93 20.60 8.16
CA ILE A 66 3.88 19.63 7.82
C ILE A 66 3.52 18.85 9.08
N ILE A 67 2.24 18.82 9.42
CA ILE A 67 1.70 17.96 10.48
C ILE A 67 1.01 16.78 9.81
N CYS A 68 1.48 15.58 10.09
CA CYS A 68 0.93 14.37 9.49
C CYS A 68 1.06 13.18 10.45
N ASP A 69 0.44 12.05 10.08
CA ASP A 69 0.67 10.77 10.73
C ASP A 69 2.13 10.32 10.47
N TYR A 70 2.79 9.79 11.49
CA TYR A 70 4.17 9.31 11.38
C TYR A 70 4.33 8.13 10.40
N ASN A 71 3.25 7.45 10.02
CA ASN A 71 3.28 6.44 8.96
C ASN A 71 3.77 7.02 7.63
N TYR A 72 3.47 8.30 7.34
CA TYR A 72 3.97 8.97 6.13
C TYR A 72 5.49 9.16 6.11
N VAL A 73 6.16 8.97 7.24
CA VAL A 73 7.63 9.06 7.36
C VAL A 73 8.25 7.68 7.52
N PHE A 74 7.70 6.84 8.41
CA PHE A 74 8.37 5.65 8.90
C PHE A 74 7.84 4.33 8.34
N ASP A 75 6.59 4.29 7.83
CA ASP A 75 6.01 3.06 7.30
C ASP A 75 6.56 2.76 5.90
N PRO A 76 7.17 1.60 5.66
CA PRO A 76 7.77 1.25 4.38
C PRO A 76 6.76 1.20 3.22
N ASP A 77 5.48 0.91 3.50
CA ASP A 77 4.42 0.86 2.49
C ASP A 77 3.70 2.21 2.31
N ALA A 78 3.59 3.03 3.36
CA ALA A 78 2.85 4.29 3.36
C ALA A 78 3.74 5.54 3.28
N SER A 79 5.04 5.42 3.52
CA SER A 79 5.96 6.57 3.50
C SER A 79 5.93 7.33 2.18
N LEU A 80 6.03 8.64 2.29
CA LEU A 80 5.98 9.53 1.13
C LEU A 80 7.28 9.45 0.33
N LYS A 81 7.32 8.57 -0.65
CA LYS A 81 8.49 8.34 -1.51
C LYS A 81 8.97 9.59 -2.24
N ARG A 82 8.10 10.59 -2.42
CA ARG A 82 8.47 11.90 -2.98
C ARG A 82 9.47 12.66 -2.11
N TYR A 83 9.50 12.41 -0.79
CA TYR A 83 10.44 13.00 0.17
C TYR A 83 11.58 12.06 0.53
N PHE A 84 11.28 10.75 0.66
CA PHE A 84 12.19 9.78 1.27
C PHE A 84 12.60 8.66 0.31
N GLY A 85 12.08 8.65 -0.93
CA GLY A 85 12.41 7.61 -1.90
C GLY A 85 13.67 7.92 -2.73
N ASN A 86 14.23 6.87 -3.34
CA ASN A 86 15.32 6.95 -4.31
C ASN A 86 16.59 7.70 -3.82
N GLY A 87 16.89 7.64 -2.51
CA GLY A 87 18.06 8.33 -1.95
C GLY A 87 17.89 9.85 -1.89
N ALA A 88 16.68 10.36 -2.01
CA ALA A 88 16.38 11.79 -1.79
C ALA A 88 16.92 12.21 -0.43
N LYS A 89 17.75 13.24 -0.41
CA LYS A 89 18.30 13.85 0.81
C LYS A 89 17.65 15.23 0.95
N GLY A 90 17.18 15.52 2.15
CA GLY A 90 16.67 16.82 2.54
C GLY A 90 17.04 17.11 3.99
N ASP A 91 17.13 18.37 4.33
CA ASP A 91 17.37 18.82 5.69
C ASP A 91 16.02 18.90 6.42
N TYR A 92 15.59 17.75 6.97
CA TYR A 92 14.33 17.64 7.70
C TYR A 92 14.56 17.56 9.20
N VAL A 93 13.71 18.21 9.98
CA VAL A 93 13.61 18.07 11.42
C VAL A 93 12.28 17.42 11.75
N PHE A 94 12.31 16.28 12.45
CA PHE A 94 11.11 15.55 12.84
C PHE A 94 10.81 15.80 14.32
N LEU A 95 9.62 16.32 14.61
CA LEU A 95 9.09 16.44 15.95
C LEU A 95 8.00 15.37 16.10
N VAL A 96 8.32 14.31 16.82
CA VAL A 96 7.43 13.15 16.98
C VAL A 96 6.72 13.23 18.31
N ASP A 97 5.41 13.44 18.27
CA ASP A 97 4.56 13.36 19.46
C ASP A 97 4.33 11.90 19.85
N GLU A 98 4.14 11.64 21.15
CA GLU A 98 3.94 10.29 21.69
C GLU A 98 5.00 9.28 21.21
N ALA A 99 6.26 9.72 21.12
CA ALA A 99 7.38 8.94 20.56
C ALA A 99 7.60 7.58 21.25
N HIS A 100 7.12 7.40 22.48
CA HIS A 100 7.15 6.11 23.18
C HIS A 100 6.35 5.01 22.45
N ASN A 101 5.36 5.37 21.66
CA ASN A 101 4.58 4.43 20.86
C ASN A 101 5.31 3.95 19.60
N LEU A 102 6.38 4.65 19.17
CA LEU A 102 7.09 4.32 17.93
C LEU A 102 7.71 2.91 17.97
N VAL A 103 8.13 2.41 19.12
CA VAL A 103 8.75 1.08 19.23
C VAL A 103 7.74 -0.01 18.85
N ASP A 104 6.54 0.04 19.42
CA ASP A 104 5.51 -0.96 19.11
C ASP A 104 4.95 -0.77 17.70
N ARG A 105 4.79 0.47 17.26
CA ARG A 105 4.39 0.78 15.89
C ARG A 105 5.42 0.37 14.85
N ALA A 106 6.71 0.56 15.13
CA ALA A 106 7.77 0.07 14.25
C ALA A 106 7.73 -1.46 14.13
N ARG A 107 7.51 -2.16 15.24
CA ARG A 107 7.32 -3.62 15.20
C ARG A 107 6.14 -4.02 14.32
N GLU A 108 5.01 -3.33 14.40
CA GLU A 108 3.85 -3.58 13.53
C GLU A 108 4.18 -3.29 12.06
N MET A 109 4.77 -2.12 11.75
CA MET A 109 5.10 -1.69 10.39
C MET A 109 6.10 -2.62 9.69
N TYR A 110 7.07 -3.16 10.47
CA TYR A 110 8.12 -4.03 9.96
C TYR A 110 7.85 -5.51 10.28
N SER A 111 6.59 -5.87 10.53
CA SER A 111 6.15 -7.25 10.71
C SER A 111 5.09 -7.62 9.69
N ALA A 112 5.17 -8.82 9.17
CA ALA A 112 4.18 -9.34 8.23
C ALA A 112 3.69 -10.72 8.65
N VAL A 113 2.43 -11.01 8.41
CA VAL A 113 1.80 -12.29 8.76
C VAL A 113 1.16 -12.90 7.53
N LEU A 114 1.45 -14.19 7.29
CA LEU A 114 0.76 -14.99 6.29
C LEU A 114 0.09 -16.18 6.97
N LYS A 115 -1.20 -16.34 6.73
CA LYS A 115 -1.98 -17.45 7.27
C LYS A 115 -2.16 -18.53 6.20
N LYS A 116 -1.96 -19.79 6.59
CA LYS A 116 -2.13 -20.94 5.69
C LYS A 116 -3.53 -20.99 5.07
N GLU A 117 -4.54 -20.61 5.84
CA GLU A 117 -5.94 -20.58 5.44
C GLU A 117 -6.19 -19.65 4.23
N ASP A 118 -5.46 -18.54 4.16
CA ASP A 118 -5.60 -17.56 3.07
C ASP A 118 -5.12 -18.14 1.73
N PHE A 119 -4.06 -18.99 1.75
CA PHE A 119 -3.62 -19.71 0.55
C PHE A 119 -4.68 -20.70 0.03
N LEU A 120 -5.40 -21.36 0.94
CA LEU A 120 -6.49 -22.27 0.56
C LEU A 120 -7.71 -21.51 0.04
N ALA A 121 -8.04 -20.38 0.63
CA ALA A 121 -9.11 -19.51 0.16
C ALA A 121 -8.81 -18.97 -1.25
N ALA A 122 -7.62 -18.38 -1.44
CA ALA A 122 -7.18 -17.90 -2.76
C ALA A 122 -7.15 -19.03 -3.81
N LYS A 123 -6.68 -20.25 -3.44
CA LYS A 123 -6.71 -21.41 -4.33
C LYS A 123 -8.13 -21.78 -4.77
N LYS A 124 -9.12 -21.74 -3.86
CA LYS A 124 -10.52 -22.05 -4.20
C LYS A 124 -11.09 -21.07 -5.24
N LEU A 125 -10.74 -19.78 -5.13
CA LEU A 125 -11.20 -18.76 -6.07
C LEU A 125 -10.67 -19.01 -7.50
N VAL A 126 -9.42 -19.43 -7.63
CA VAL A 126 -8.74 -19.47 -8.94
C VAL A 126 -8.62 -20.86 -9.58
N LYS A 127 -8.92 -21.95 -8.86
CA LYS A 127 -8.59 -23.32 -9.29
C LYS A 127 -9.22 -23.74 -10.62
N GLU A 128 -10.40 -23.24 -10.94
CA GLU A 128 -11.11 -23.54 -12.20
C GLU A 128 -10.67 -22.60 -13.34
N MET A 129 -10.10 -21.43 -13.01
CA MET A 129 -9.72 -20.38 -13.94
C MET A 129 -8.23 -20.43 -14.30
N ASP A 130 -7.35 -20.72 -13.32
CA ASP A 130 -5.91 -20.80 -13.53
C ASP A 130 -5.26 -21.90 -12.72
N LYS A 131 -5.05 -23.05 -13.36
CA LYS A 131 -4.40 -24.23 -12.76
C LYS A 131 -2.94 -23.97 -12.33
N ARG A 132 -2.23 -23.04 -13.00
CA ARG A 132 -0.84 -22.72 -12.66
C ARG A 132 -0.78 -21.95 -11.36
N LEU A 133 -1.64 -20.92 -11.20
CA LEU A 133 -1.76 -20.16 -9.98
C LEU A 133 -2.23 -21.06 -8.83
N ALA A 134 -3.26 -21.88 -9.04
CA ALA A 134 -3.75 -22.83 -8.04
C ALA A 134 -2.65 -23.79 -7.58
N GLY A 135 -1.81 -24.31 -8.50
CA GLY A 135 -0.68 -25.18 -8.18
C GLY A 135 0.44 -24.48 -7.41
N ALA A 136 0.69 -23.18 -7.68
CA ALA A 136 1.67 -22.40 -6.93
C ALA A 136 1.19 -22.13 -5.49
N LEU A 137 -0.08 -21.76 -5.32
CA LEU A 137 -0.72 -21.59 -4.00
C LEU A 137 -0.68 -22.88 -3.18
N ASP A 138 -0.94 -24.02 -3.81
CA ASP A 138 -0.87 -25.34 -3.17
C ASP A 138 0.55 -25.69 -2.72
N ARG A 139 1.56 -25.31 -3.47
CA ARG A 139 2.96 -25.49 -3.07
C ARG A 139 3.29 -24.72 -1.80
N CYS A 140 2.91 -23.43 -1.73
CA CYS A 140 3.09 -22.62 -0.53
C CYS A 140 2.34 -23.21 0.66
N ASN A 141 1.10 -23.66 0.50
CA ASN A 141 0.34 -24.32 1.55
C ASN A 141 1.03 -25.60 2.06
N ARG A 142 1.62 -26.40 1.18
CA ARG A 142 2.38 -27.60 1.60
C ARG A 142 3.64 -27.24 2.40
N GLN A 143 4.39 -26.23 1.99
CA GLN A 143 5.54 -25.75 2.74
C GLN A 143 5.16 -25.27 4.15
N LEU A 144 4.05 -24.51 4.27
CA LEU A 144 3.53 -24.10 5.58
C LEU A 144 3.08 -25.29 6.44
N LEU A 145 2.53 -26.35 5.83
CA LEU A 145 2.20 -27.59 6.54
C LEU A 145 3.44 -28.32 7.05
N GLU A 146 4.55 -28.26 6.32
CA GLU A 146 5.82 -28.86 6.77
C GLU A 146 6.35 -28.13 8.00
N TYR A 147 6.32 -26.79 8.04
CA TYR A 147 6.65 -26.03 9.25
C TYR A 147 5.71 -26.39 10.42
N LYS A 148 4.41 -26.46 10.17
CA LYS A 148 3.43 -26.83 11.21
C LYS A 148 3.71 -28.21 11.82
N ARG A 149 4.16 -29.19 11.03
CA ARG A 149 4.50 -30.55 11.52
C ARG A 149 5.74 -30.59 12.40
N GLN A 150 6.62 -29.60 12.30
CA GLN A 150 7.85 -29.45 13.05
C GLN A 150 7.67 -28.62 14.32
N CYS A 151 6.46 -28.12 14.58
CA CYS A 151 6.18 -27.16 15.64
C CYS A 151 4.91 -27.53 16.40
N ASP A 152 5.01 -27.70 17.71
CA ASP A 152 3.85 -27.95 18.56
C ASP A 152 3.08 -26.69 18.90
N THR A 153 3.77 -25.63 19.33
CA THR A 153 3.18 -24.35 19.75
C THR A 153 3.68 -23.20 18.90
N PHE A 154 4.96 -22.94 18.92
CA PHE A 154 5.66 -21.94 18.09
C PHE A 154 7.11 -22.38 17.83
N MET A 155 7.69 -21.87 16.75
CA MET A 155 9.07 -22.13 16.37
C MET A 155 9.68 -20.86 15.78
N VAL A 156 10.89 -20.53 16.25
CA VAL A 156 11.69 -19.44 15.65
C VAL A 156 12.66 -20.06 14.66
N VAL A 157 12.69 -19.54 13.45
CA VAL A 157 13.59 -20.00 12.38
C VAL A 157 14.45 -18.84 11.91
N SER A 158 15.70 -19.12 11.54
CA SER A 158 16.65 -18.13 11.01
C SER A 158 16.45 -17.86 9.50
N GLY A 159 15.59 -18.62 8.84
CA GLY A 159 15.28 -18.45 7.42
C GLY A 159 14.17 -19.37 6.97
N LEU A 160 13.52 -19.00 5.88
CA LEU A 160 12.35 -19.69 5.34
C LEU A 160 12.67 -20.61 4.13
N GLY A 161 13.94 -20.92 3.89
CA GLY A 161 14.37 -21.79 2.81
C GLY A 161 13.86 -21.34 1.44
N THR A 162 13.13 -22.19 0.73
CA THR A 162 12.58 -21.89 -0.61
C THR A 162 11.20 -21.24 -0.58
N PHE A 163 10.65 -20.95 0.60
CA PHE A 163 9.30 -20.38 0.72
C PHE A 163 9.19 -18.99 0.11
N PRO A 164 10.15 -18.04 0.31
CA PRO A 164 10.10 -16.72 -0.34
C PRO A 164 10.05 -16.80 -1.87
N ALA A 165 10.89 -17.63 -2.49
CA ALA A 165 10.86 -17.84 -3.94
C ALA A 165 9.53 -18.43 -4.43
N SER A 166 8.87 -19.25 -3.61
CA SER A 166 7.52 -19.76 -3.90
C SER A 166 6.47 -18.66 -3.81
N LEU A 167 6.61 -17.71 -2.87
CA LEU A 167 5.75 -16.54 -2.74
C LEU A 167 5.92 -15.56 -3.90
N GLU A 168 7.15 -15.27 -4.33
CA GLU A 168 7.43 -14.42 -5.50
C GLU A 168 6.75 -14.98 -6.76
N ARG A 169 6.82 -16.32 -6.93
CA ARG A 169 6.12 -16.99 -8.02
C ARG A 169 4.61 -16.84 -7.91
N VAL A 170 4.02 -16.99 -6.73
CA VAL A 170 2.59 -16.76 -6.49
C VAL A 170 2.23 -15.33 -6.84
N MET A 171 2.99 -14.36 -6.34
CA MET A 171 2.77 -12.93 -6.59
C MET A 171 2.78 -12.60 -8.09
N GLY A 172 3.79 -13.07 -8.84
CA GLY A 172 3.87 -12.84 -10.28
C GLY A 172 2.75 -13.51 -11.09
N LEU A 173 2.24 -14.67 -10.64
CA LEU A 173 1.09 -15.32 -11.25
C LEU A 173 -0.22 -14.63 -10.89
N MET A 174 -0.39 -14.16 -9.65
CA MET A 174 -1.56 -13.39 -9.23
C MET A 174 -1.67 -12.08 -10.00
N GLN A 175 -0.56 -11.36 -10.16
CA GLN A 175 -0.54 -10.11 -10.93
C GLN A 175 -1.04 -10.34 -12.36
N LYS A 176 -0.51 -11.34 -13.06
CA LYS A 176 -0.95 -11.71 -14.42
C LYS A 176 -2.40 -12.17 -14.48
N PHE A 177 -2.87 -12.86 -13.44
CA PHE A 177 -4.25 -13.28 -13.32
C PHE A 177 -5.18 -12.06 -13.17
N MET A 178 -4.88 -11.16 -12.24
CA MET A 178 -5.67 -9.94 -12.00
C MET A 178 -5.69 -8.99 -13.21
N GLU A 179 -4.58 -8.90 -13.96
CA GLU A 179 -4.53 -8.12 -15.21
C GLU A 179 -5.50 -8.69 -16.27
N ARG A 180 -5.59 -10.03 -16.39
CA ARG A 180 -6.50 -10.70 -17.34
C ARG A 180 -7.98 -10.60 -16.93
N HIS A 181 -8.25 -10.55 -15.63
CA HIS A 181 -9.60 -10.52 -15.05
C HIS A 181 -9.93 -9.15 -14.44
N LYS A 182 -9.36 -8.07 -15.00
CA LYS A 182 -9.56 -6.72 -14.49
C LYS A 182 -11.05 -6.32 -14.51
N GLY A 183 -11.55 -5.92 -13.34
CA GLY A 183 -12.96 -5.54 -13.16
C GLY A 183 -13.89 -6.68 -12.80
N GLU A 184 -13.41 -7.92 -12.73
CA GLU A 184 -14.19 -9.04 -12.24
C GLU A 184 -14.14 -9.12 -10.69
N PRO A 185 -15.21 -9.60 -10.02
CA PRO A 185 -15.26 -9.72 -8.56
C PRO A 185 -14.10 -10.53 -7.97
N VAL A 186 -13.66 -11.59 -8.64
CA VAL A 186 -12.53 -12.44 -8.20
C VAL A 186 -11.24 -11.66 -8.02
N THR A 187 -11.03 -10.58 -8.79
CA THR A 187 -9.86 -9.71 -8.65
C THR A 187 -9.89 -8.97 -7.31
N ASN A 188 -11.04 -8.44 -6.91
CA ASN A 188 -11.21 -7.76 -5.64
C ASN A 188 -11.03 -8.70 -4.45
N GLU A 189 -11.56 -9.92 -4.53
CA GLU A 189 -11.41 -10.96 -3.49
C GLU A 189 -9.96 -11.41 -3.29
N LEU A 190 -9.13 -11.34 -4.34
CA LEU A 190 -7.69 -11.67 -4.27
C LEU A 190 -6.80 -10.52 -3.81
N LEU A 191 -7.26 -9.28 -3.85
CA LEU A 191 -6.44 -8.09 -3.61
C LEU A 191 -5.85 -8.08 -2.19
N GLU A 192 -6.62 -8.39 -1.17
CA GLU A 192 -6.14 -8.42 0.22
C GLU A 192 -5.01 -9.44 0.38
N PHE A 193 -5.20 -10.64 -0.14
CA PHE A 193 -4.17 -11.67 -0.10
C PHE A 193 -2.93 -11.29 -0.92
N PHE A 194 -3.11 -10.68 -2.09
CA PHE A 194 -1.99 -10.16 -2.90
C PHE A 194 -1.16 -9.13 -2.13
N PHE A 195 -1.82 -8.20 -1.46
CA PHE A 195 -1.12 -7.19 -0.65
C PHE A 195 -0.43 -7.80 0.57
N ALA A 196 -1.04 -8.80 1.23
CA ALA A 196 -0.42 -9.52 2.33
C ALA A 196 0.87 -10.25 1.90
N VAL A 197 0.85 -10.92 0.74
CA VAL A 197 2.03 -11.59 0.17
C VAL A 197 3.11 -10.56 -0.19
N ARG A 198 2.74 -9.45 -0.82
CA ARG A 198 3.68 -8.38 -1.18
C ARG A 198 4.33 -7.77 0.07
N HIS A 199 3.52 -7.44 1.07
CA HIS A 199 4.01 -6.90 2.33
C HIS A 199 4.97 -7.87 3.01
N PHE A 200 4.63 -9.16 3.05
CA PHE A 200 5.51 -10.17 3.62
C PHE A 200 6.86 -10.26 2.91
N LEU A 201 6.89 -10.22 1.59
CA LEU A 201 8.14 -10.22 0.82
C LEU A 201 8.96 -8.96 1.09
N ASN A 202 8.32 -7.79 1.16
CA ASN A 202 9.00 -6.52 1.46
C ASN A 202 9.63 -6.51 2.87
N MET A 203 9.04 -7.22 3.83
CA MET A 203 9.57 -7.31 5.21
C MET A 203 10.63 -8.40 5.37
N TYR A 204 10.69 -9.35 4.44
CA TYR A 204 11.63 -10.46 4.47
C TYR A 204 13.01 -10.11 3.89
N ASP A 205 13.06 -9.19 2.91
CA ASP A 205 14.30 -8.69 2.29
C ASP A 205 15.07 -7.75 3.25
#